data_5992fcd40f9866038a2c4b81805f2394
#
_entry.id   5992fcd40f9866038a2c4b81805f2394
#
_cell.length_a   1.000
_cell.length_b   1.000
_cell.length_c   1.000
_cell.angle_alpha   90.00
_cell.angle_beta   90.00
_cell.angle_gamma   90.00
#
_symmetry.space_group_name_H-M   'P 1'
#
loop_
_entity.id
_entity.type
_entity.pdbx_description
1 polymer ?
#
loop_
_entity_poly.entity_id
_entity_poly.type
_entity_poly.pdbx_seq_one_letter_code
_entity_poly.pdbx_strand_id
1 'polypeptide(L)'
;MNIVENQDDINNFIDCVIDISHSVNSDYWNGEDVMGIFFNEFNRYKKKSESGQVFTPEHITSFMYDLIDVSYSDKVLDATCGSGGFLVKAMANMIKEVGGINTKEAENIKKNQLFGIEFDREIFALACANMLIHKDGKTNLEQLDTRETKACEWIKSKPITKVLMNPPYERKYGCKKIIENVLENVPIGTKCAFILPDKKLEKDRMGNLLKKHTLESIIKLPENLFDAGITTSIFIFETGKPQNERKVFACYMEDDGLERVKNQGRHDIKNRWAEIERYWLCLLFTSPSPRDGLL
;
A
#
# COMPACT_ATOMS: atom_id res chain seq x y z
N MET A 1 28.38 26.40 4.54
CA MET A 1 27.26 26.56 3.60
C MET A 1 26.28 27.54 4.22
N ASN A 2 26.25 28.77 3.73
CA ASN A 2 25.40 29.82 4.31
C ASN A 2 23.94 29.54 3.93
N ILE A 3 23.13 29.28 4.95
CA ILE A 3 21.70 28.93 4.82
C ILE A 3 20.81 30.17 4.62
N VAL A 4 21.37 31.37 4.56
CA VAL A 4 20.60 32.63 4.57
C VAL A 4 20.94 33.52 3.38
N GLU A 5 20.87 32.98 2.16
CA GLU A 5 21.08 33.84 0.98
C GLU A 5 19.81 34.22 0.22
N ASN A 6 18.63 33.62 0.54
CA ASN A 6 17.42 34.02 -0.16
C ASN A 6 16.15 33.85 0.69
N GLN A 7 15.78 34.89 1.43
CA GLN A 7 14.55 34.92 2.24
C GLN A 7 13.30 34.70 1.36
N ASP A 8 13.35 35.14 0.09
CA ASP A 8 12.25 35.00 -0.84
C ASP A 8 12.04 33.54 -1.26
N ASP A 9 13.11 32.77 -1.47
CA ASP A 9 13.01 31.33 -1.77
C ASP A 9 12.44 30.54 -0.57
N ILE A 10 12.82 30.93 0.67
CA ILE A 10 12.26 30.35 1.88
C ILE A 10 10.76 30.64 1.98
N ASN A 11 10.36 31.88 1.77
CA ASN A 11 8.96 32.29 1.81
C ASN A 11 8.15 31.57 0.72
N ASN A 12 8.66 31.52 -0.52
CA ASN A 12 8.03 30.78 -1.61
C ASN A 12 7.88 29.28 -1.29
N PHE A 13 8.89 28.67 -0.65
CA PHE A 13 8.80 27.26 -0.23
C PHE A 13 7.71 27.08 0.83
N ILE A 14 7.62 27.97 1.83
CA ILE A 14 6.59 27.95 2.86
C ILE A 14 5.20 28.07 2.23
N ASP A 15 5.02 29.02 1.30
CA ASP A 15 3.75 29.23 0.60
C ASP A 15 3.34 27.97 -0.19
N CYS A 16 4.28 27.34 -0.91
CA CYS A 16 4.03 26.07 -1.59
C CYS A 16 3.57 24.95 -0.63
N VAL A 17 4.22 24.85 0.54
CA VAL A 17 3.83 23.85 1.56
C VAL A 17 2.42 24.12 2.10
N ILE A 18 2.08 25.39 2.31
CA ILE A 18 0.75 25.81 2.75
C ILE A 18 -0.30 25.45 1.69
N ASP A 19 -0.04 25.76 0.43
CA ASP A 19 -0.92 25.45 -0.70
C ASP A 19 -1.14 23.95 -0.87
N ILE A 20 -0.08 23.15 -0.76
CA ILE A 20 -0.17 21.69 -0.76
C ILE A 20 -1.04 21.22 0.42
N SER A 21 -0.81 21.75 1.62
CA SER A 21 -1.59 21.38 2.80
C SER A 21 -3.08 21.72 2.66
N HIS A 22 -3.42 22.84 2.02
CA HIS A 22 -4.80 23.19 1.71
C HIS A 22 -5.42 22.23 0.69
N SER A 23 -4.69 21.90 -0.36
CA SER A 23 -5.16 21.00 -1.42
C SER A 23 -5.44 19.59 -0.89
N VAL A 24 -4.54 19.02 -0.13
CA VAL A 24 -4.70 17.66 0.43
C VAL A 24 -5.72 17.58 1.56
N ASN A 25 -6.16 18.70 2.11
CA ASN A 25 -7.22 18.78 3.12
C ASN A 25 -8.54 19.33 2.52
N SER A 26 -8.78 19.12 1.25
CA SER A 26 -10.01 19.44 0.54
C SER A 26 -10.78 18.17 0.17
N ASP A 27 -12.07 18.32 -0.14
CA ASP A 27 -12.90 17.21 -0.65
C ASP A 27 -12.49 16.77 -2.09
N TYR A 28 -11.58 17.50 -2.73
CA TYR A 28 -11.02 17.19 -4.05
C TYR A 28 -9.76 16.33 -3.97
N TRP A 29 -9.25 16.08 -2.77
CA TRP A 29 -8.05 15.27 -2.60
C TRP A 29 -8.33 13.79 -2.93
N ASN A 30 -7.45 13.18 -3.73
CA ASN A 30 -7.59 11.80 -4.21
C ASN A 30 -6.66 10.80 -3.48
N GLY A 31 -5.99 11.23 -2.41
CA GLY A 31 -5.11 10.36 -1.63
C GLY A 31 -3.69 10.27 -2.20
N GLU A 32 -3.18 11.37 -2.75
CA GLU A 32 -1.79 11.46 -3.19
C GLU A 32 -0.82 11.33 -2.01
N ASP A 33 0.19 10.47 -2.16
CA ASP A 33 1.30 10.32 -1.20
C ASP A 33 2.30 11.47 -1.38
N VAL A 34 1.97 12.63 -0.83
CA VAL A 34 2.76 13.87 -0.97
C VAL A 34 4.21 13.68 -0.54
N MET A 35 4.43 13.04 0.59
CA MET A 35 5.79 12.84 1.10
C MET A 35 6.57 11.78 0.33
N GLY A 36 5.90 10.75 -0.17
CA GLY A 36 6.51 9.78 -1.06
C GLY A 36 6.91 10.39 -2.40
N ILE A 37 6.06 11.21 -2.99
CA ILE A 37 6.36 11.97 -4.22
C ILE A 37 7.57 12.89 -3.98
N PHE A 38 7.53 13.69 -2.91
CA PHE A 38 8.62 14.59 -2.55
C PHE A 38 9.94 13.83 -2.37
N PHE A 39 9.94 12.75 -1.60
CA PHE A 39 11.12 11.94 -1.35
C PHE A 39 11.69 11.32 -2.64
N ASN A 40 10.82 10.82 -3.52
CA ASN A 40 11.22 10.26 -4.81
C ASN A 40 11.88 11.31 -5.70
N GLU A 41 11.31 12.51 -5.80
CA GLU A 41 11.88 13.58 -6.60
C GLU A 41 13.24 14.07 -6.06
N PHE A 42 13.38 14.21 -4.74
CA PHE A 42 14.67 14.57 -4.13
C PHE A 42 15.73 13.49 -4.29
N ASN A 43 15.37 12.21 -4.20
CA ASN A 43 16.32 11.11 -4.35
C ASN A 43 16.62 10.75 -5.81
N ARG A 44 15.85 11.25 -6.76
CA ARG A 44 16.13 11.10 -8.21
C ARG A 44 17.55 11.58 -8.58
N TYR A 45 18.04 12.60 -7.90
CA TYR A 45 19.37 13.20 -8.11
C TYR A 45 20.47 12.56 -7.26
N LYS A 46 20.13 11.77 -6.25
CA LYS A 46 21.09 10.94 -5.54
C LYS A 46 21.21 9.60 -6.27
N LYS A 47 22.45 9.09 -6.44
CA LYS A 47 22.65 7.73 -6.97
C LYS A 47 21.70 6.78 -6.27
N LYS A 48 20.95 5.96 -7.06
CA LYS A 48 19.97 4.96 -6.57
C LYS A 48 20.45 4.41 -5.24
N SER A 49 19.79 4.84 -4.18
CA SER A 49 20.32 4.69 -2.85
C SER A 49 20.25 3.25 -2.41
N GLU A 50 21.14 2.91 -1.53
CA GLU A 50 21.37 1.62 -0.89
C GLU A 50 20.14 1.07 -0.11
N SER A 51 19.01 1.75 -0.10
CA SER A 51 17.87 1.42 0.75
C SER A 51 16.89 0.37 0.21
N GLY A 52 17.02 -0.04 -1.06
CA GLY A 52 16.14 -1.08 -1.64
C GLY A 52 14.64 -0.77 -1.58
N GLN A 53 14.28 0.48 -1.28
CA GLN A 53 12.89 0.91 -1.15
C GLN A 53 12.25 1.09 -2.52
N VAL A 54 11.11 0.45 -2.71
CA VAL A 54 10.30 0.53 -3.93
C VAL A 54 8.97 1.14 -3.55
N PHE A 55 8.72 2.36 -4.02
CA PHE A 55 7.42 3.01 -3.84
C PHE A 55 6.39 2.37 -4.75
N THR A 56 5.22 2.12 -4.21
CA THR A 56 4.10 1.56 -4.99
C THR A 56 3.46 2.66 -5.80
N PRO A 57 3.29 2.50 -7.13
CA PRO A 57 2.56 3.46 -7.94
C PRO A 57 1.13 3.66 -7.43
N GLU A 58 0.65 4.90 -7.48
CA GLU A 58 -0.66 5.29 -6.89
C GLU A 58 -1.83 4.49 -7.46
N HIS A 59 -1.84 4.25 -8.77
CA HIS A 59 -2.89 3.46 -9.42
C HIS A 59 -2.94 2.01 -8.92
N ILE A 60 -1.79 1.43 -8.53
CA ILE A 60 -1.73 0.08 -7.94
C ILE A 60 -2.18 0.11 -6.47
N THR A 61 -1.87 1.16 -5.71
CA THR A 61 -2.42 1.30 -4.35
C THR A 61 -3.93 1.39 -4.35
N SER A 62 -4.51 2.16 -5.30
CA SER A 62 -5.97 2.23 -5.51
C SER A 62 -6.55 0.87 -5.89
N PHE A 63 -5.96 0.24 -6.88
CA PHE A 63 -6.40 -1.08 -7.35
C PHE A 63 -6.40 -2.13 -6.23
N MET A 64 -5.35 -2.16 -5.40
CA MET A 64 -5.29 -3.09 -4.26
C MET A 64 -6.32 -2.79 -3.18
N TYR A 65 -6.66 -1.52 -2.96
CA TYR A 65 -7.73 -1.11 -2.06
C TYR A 65 -9.08 -1.69 -2.50
N ASP A 66 -9.43 -1.51 -3.79
CA ASP A 66 -10.67 -2.02 -4.35
C ASP A 66 -10.66 -3.55 -4.45
N LEU A 67 -9.52 -4.15 -4.76
CA LEU A 67 -9.34 -5.59 -4.97
C LEU A 67 -9.69 -6.45 -3.74
N ILE A 68 -9.46 -5.94 -2.54
CA ILE A 68 -9.83 -6.62 -1.29
C ILE A 68 -11.08 -6.02 -0.64
N ASP A 69 -11.81 -5.17 -1.38
CA ASP A 69 -13.08 -4.56 -0.95
C ASP A 69 -12.93 -3.87 0.41
N VAL A 70 -12.02 -2.88 0.47
CA VAL A 70 -11.88 -2.03 1.64
C VAL A 70 -13.04 -1.02 1.68
N SER A 71 -13.66 -0.88 2.83
CA SER A 71 -14.75 0.06 3.07
C SER A 71 -14.46 1.04 4.22
N TYR A 72 -15.25 2.06 4.37
CA TYR A 72 -15.11 3.05 5.44
C TYR A 72 -15.18 2.47 6.85
N SER A 73 -15.70 1.27 7.03
CA SER A 73 -15.80 0.59 8.32
C SER A 73 -14.57 -0.25 8.67
N ASP A 74 -13.68 -0.49 7.69
CA ASP A 74 -12.51 -1.34 7.85
C ASP A 74 -11.41 -0.68 8.68
N LYS A 75 -10.51 -1.52 9.16
CA LYS A 75 -9.28 -1.13 9.86
C LYS A 75 -8.10 -1.67 9.09
N VAL A 76 -7.37 -0.76 8.46
CA VAL A 76 -6.33 -1.06 7.48
C VAL A 76 -4.96 -1.05 8.12
N LEU A 77 -4.19 -2.11 7.90
CA LEU A 77 -2.78 -2.21 8.30
C LEU A 77 -1.86 -2.20 7.08
N ASP A 78 -0.79 -1.41 7.16
CA ASP A 78 0.42 -1.59 6.37
C ASP A 78 1.61 -1.79 7.33
N ALA A 79 2.10 -3.02 7.45
CA ALA A 79 3.19 -3.36 8.37
C ALA A 79 4.60 -3.14 7.77
N THR A 80 4.69 -2.46 6.63
CA THR A 80 5.93 -1.97 5.99
C THR A 80 5.64 -0.66 5.27
N CYS A 81 5.06 0.30 5.99
CA CYS A 81 4.29 1.38 5.39
C CYS A 81 5.12 2.39 4.57
N GLY A 82 6.45 2.39 4.68
CA GLY A 82 7.26 3.35 3.95
C GLY A 82 6.85 4.79 4.28
N SER A 83 6.55 5.60 3.26
CA SER A 83 5.99 6.95 3.42
C SER A 83 4.53 6.98 3.88
N GLY A 84 3.85 5.83 3.92
CA GLY A 84 2.42 5.72 4.25
C GLY A 84 1.48 5.73 3.05
N GLY A 85 1.97 5.51 1.85
CA GLY A 85 1.18 5.62 0.62
C GLY A 85 -0.13 4.81 0.60
N PHE A 86 -0.10 3.54 1.05
CA PHE A 86 -1.33 2.73 1.17
C PHE A 86 -2.30 3.30 2.21
N LEU A 87 -1.80 3.79 3.35
CA LEU A 87 -2.64 4.34 4.41
C LEU A 87 -3.29 5.65 3.99
N VAL A 88 -2.53 6.52 3.32
CA VAL A 88 -3.00 7.78 2.77
C VAL A 88 -4.09 7.54 1.72
N LYS A 89 -3.88 6.59 0.81
CA LYS A 89 -4.89 6.24 -0.21
C LYS A 89 -6.15 5.62 0.42
N ALA A 90 -5.98 4.71 1.36
CA ALA A 90 -7.11 4.14 2.11
C ALA A 90 -7.90 5.23 2.83
N MET A 91 -7.23 6.16 3.52
CA MET A 91 -7.85 7.28 4.19
C MET A 91 -8.71 8.13 3.25
N ALA A 92 -8.17 8.50 2.09
CA ALA A 92 -8.88 9.32 1.11
C ALA A 92 -10.15 8.62 0.59
N ASN A 93 -10.03 7.35 0.19
CA ASN A 93 -11.14 6.59 -0.34
C ASN A 93 -12.25 6.38 0.72
N MET A 94 -11.87 6.00 1.95
CA MET A 94 -12.81 5.84 3.07
C MET A 94 -13.51 7.16 3.42
N ILE A 95 -12.79 8.29 3.45
CA ILE A 95 -13.36 9.62 3.71
C ILE A 95 -14.34 10.03 2.60
N LYS A 96 -14.01 9.75 1.34
CA LYS A 96 -14.90 10.00 0.20
C LYS A 96 -16.21 9.20 0.32
N GLU A 97 -16.11 7.95 0.75
CA GLU A 97 -17.27 7.06 0.95
C GLU A 97 -18.24 7.59 2.02
N VAL A 98 -17.74 8.24 3.07
CA VAL A 98 -18.56 8.82 4.14
C VAL A 98 -19.02 10.27 3.89
N GLY A 99 -18.81 10.76 2.67
CA GLY A 99 -19.34 12.09 2.26
C GLY A 99 -18.41 13.27 2.53
N GLY A 100 -17.10 13.01 2.73
CA GLY A 100 -16.07 14.05 2.80
C GLY A 100 -15.45 14.28 4.17
N ILE A 101 -14.50 15.23 4.21
CA ILE A 101 -13.59 15.45 5.35
C ILE A 101 -14.25 16.00 6.62
N ASN A 102 -15.45 16.58 6.50
CA ASN A 102 -16.12 17.27 7.60
C ASN A 102 -17.12 16.38 8.37
N THR A 103 -17.07 15.06 8.17
CA THR A 103 -17.93 14.10 8.86
C THR A 103 -17.27 13.57 10.14
N LYS A 104 -18.08 13.09 11.09
CA LYS A 104 -17.59 12.40 12.30
C LYS A 104 -16.91 11.09 11.96
N GLU A 105 -17.40 10.43 10.94
CA GLU A 105 -16.84 9.20 10.38
C GLU A 105 -15.44 9.46 9.82
N ALA A 106 -15.21 10.57 9.12
CA ALA A 106 -13.90 10.97 8.64
C ALA A 106 -12.90 11.18 9.79
N GLU A 107 -13.31 11.82 10.89
CA GLU A 107 -12.47 11.93 12.08
C GLU A 107 -12.15 10.56 12.70
N ASN A 108 -13.13 9.66 12.74
CA ASN A 108 -12.92 8.31 13.27
C ASN A 108 -11.97 7.49 12.38
N ILE A 109 -12.10 7.58 11.05
CA ILE A 109 -11.17 6.96 10.09
C ILE A 109 -9.74 7.39 10.40
N LYS A 110 -9.50 8.69 10.46
CA LYS A 110 -8.19 9.27 10.74
C LYS A 110 -7.61 8.79 12.07
N LYS A 111 -8.40 8.77 13.14
CA LYS A 111 -7.92 8.49 14.50
C LYS A 111 -7.77 7.00 14.82
N ASN A 112 -8.59 6.13 14.21
CA ASN A 112 -8.80 4.79 14.75
C ASN A 112 -8.75 3.65 13.72
N GLN A 113 -8.59 3.95 12.42
CA GLN A 113 -8.78 2.91 11.39
C GLN A 113 -7.55 2.66 10.51
N LEU A 114 -6.49 3.45 10.65
CA LEU A 114 -5.27 3.34 9.86
C LEU A 114 -4.10 3.00 10.76
N PHE A 115 -3.37 1.91 10.45
CA PHE A 115 -2.29 1.36 11.27
C PHE A 115 -1.07 1.13 10.40
N GLY A 116 0.11 1.54 10.87
CA GLY A 116 1.35 1.37 10.12
C GLY A 116 2.55 0.97 10.98
N ILE A 117 3.43 0.18 10.39
CA ILE A 117 4.75 -0.13 10.94
C ILE A 117 5.81 0.21 9.90
N GLU A 118 6.85 0.92 10.31
CA GLU A 118 8.04 1.16 9.51
C GLU A 118 9.29 0.92 10.36
N PHE A 119 10.25 0.20 9.78
CA PHE A 119 11.49 -0.16 10.46
C PHE A 119 12.51 0.99 10.43
N ASP A 120 12.67 1.62 9.26
CA ASP A 120 13.66 2.66 9.05
C ASP A 120 13.21 3.96 9.71
N ARG A 121 14.08 4.55 10.54
CA ARG A 121 13.78 5.75 11.31
C ARG A 121 13.50 6.98 10.45
N GLU A 122 14.24 7.15 9.36
CA GLU A 122 14.09 8.33 8.50
C GLU A 122 12.80 8.22 7.72
N ILE A 123 12.48 7.04 7.22
CA ILE A 123 11.25 6.78 6.49
C ILE A 123 10.02 6.79 7.42
N PHE A 124 10.16 6.31 8.65
CA PHE A 124 9.13 6.45 9.67
C PHE A 124 8.80 7.94 9.95
N ALA A 125 9.82 8.79 10.04
CA ALA A 125 9.60 10.22 10.18
C ALA A 125 8.86 10.83 8.98
N LEU A 126 9.15 10.32 7.77
CA LEU A 126 8.43 10.69 6.55
C LEU A 126 6.96 10.28 6.60
N ALA A 127 6.67 9.05 7.03
CA ALA A 127 5.30 8.57 7.21
C ALA A 127 4.54 9.43 8.22
N CYS A 128 5.16 9.75 9.35
CA CYS A 128 4.56 10.63 10.35
C CYS A 128 4.26 12.04 9.79
N ALA A 129 5.20 12.61 9.02
CA ALA A 129 4.99 13.91 8.38
C ALA A 129 3.84 13.85 7.36
N ASN A 130 3.76 12.77 6.59
CA ASN A 130 2.69 12.56 5.63
C ASN A 130 1.32 12.53 6.31
N MET A 131 1.18 11.74 7.37
CA MET A 131 -0.07 11.66 8.13
C MET A 131 -0.43 12.99 8.79
N LEU A 132 0.56 13.77 9.27
CA LEU A 132 0.33 15.11 9.84
C LEU A 132 -0.17 16.11 8.80
N ILE A 133 0.35 16.09 7.58
CA ILE A 133 -0.13 16.94 6.48
C ILE A 133 -1.62 16.68 6.22
N HIS A 134 -2.06 15.43 6.32
CA HIS A 134 -3.45 15.02 6.14
C HIS A 134 -4.31 15.19 7.40
N LYS A 135 -3.79 15.85 8.44
CA LYS A 135 -4.49 16.09 9.71
C LYS A 135 -5.05 14.82 10.35
N ASP A 136 -4.29 13.74 10.30
CA ASP A 136 -4.65 12.46 10.94
C ASP A 136 -4.81 12.59 12.47
N GLY A 137 -4.18 13.58 13.07
CA GLY A 137 -4.37 14.00 14.46
C GLY A 137 -3.84 13.06 15.52
N LYS A 138 -3.89 11.76 15.34
CA LYS A 138 -3.26 10.76 16.22
C LYS A 138 -2.87 9.54 15.39
N THR A 139 -1.62 9.52 15.05
CA THR A 139 -1.04 8.50 14.19
C THR A 139 -0.95 7.16 14.90
N ASN A 140 -1.58 6.10 14.35
CA ASN A 140 -1.34 4.73 14.79
C ASN A 140 -0.16 4.14 14.00
N LEU A 141 0.95 4.86 13.92
CA LEU A 141 2.20 4.41 13.34
C LEU A 141 3.19 4.05 14.45
N GLU A 142 3.96 2.99 14.23
CA GLU A 142 5.00 2.55 15.16
C GLU A 142 6.31 2.28 14.42
N GLN A 143 7.42 2.73 15.02
CA GLN A 143 8.74 2.39 14.53
C GLN A 143 9.16 1.04 15.09
N LEU A 144 8.87 -0.03 14.37
CA LEU A 144 9.15 -1.41 14.78
C LEU A 144 9.67 -2.22 13.59
N ASP A 145 10.34 -3.32 13.90
CA ASP A 145 10.69 -4.35 12.92
C ASP A 145 9.60 -5.42 12.88
N THR A 146 8.87 -5.52 11.78
CA THR A 146 7.78 -6.49 11.59
C THR A 146 8.25 -7.96 11.69
N ARG A 147 9.55 -8.22 11.64
CA ARG A 147 10.12 -9.55 11.85
C ARG A 147 10.22 -9.94 13.33
N GLU A 148 10.08 -9.00 14.25
CA GLU A 148 10.28 -9.18 15.67
C GLU A 148 8.98 -9.39 16.45
N THR A 149 9.09 -10.04 17.61
CA THR A 149 7.96 -10.35 18.49
C THR A 149 7.18 -9.11 18.92
N LYS A 150 7.87 -8.00 19.19
CA LYS A 150 7.24 -6.75 19.61
C LYS A 150 6.24 -6.22 18.57
N ALA A 151 6.59 -6.31 17.28
CA ALA A 151 5.68 -5.93 16.20
C ALA A 151 4.50 -6.91 16.11
N CYS A 152 4.75 -8.21 16.27
CA CYS A 152 3.69 -9.22 16.30
C CYS A 152 2.67 -8.95 17.42
N GLU A 153 3.14 -8.65 18.64
CA GLU A 153 2.29 -8.30 19.78
C GLU A 153 1.47 -7.04 19.50
N TRP A 154 2.09 -6.03 18.91
CA TRP A 154 1.40 -4.80 18.53
C TRP A 154 0.32 -5.06 17.48
N ILE A 155 0.61 -5.79 16.40
CA ILE A 155 -0.37 -6.17 15.37
C ILE A 155 -1.54 -6.93 16.02
N LYS A 156 -1.25 -7.92 16.86
CA LYS A 156 -2.27 -8.75 17.55
C LYS A 156 -3.17 -7.93 18.46
N SER A 157 -2.69 -6.81 18.98
CA SER A 157 -3.48 -5.90 19.84
C SER A 157 -4.47 -5.03 19.06
N LYS A 158 -4.41 -5.01 17.71
CA LYS A 158 -5.23 -4.15 16.88
C LYS A 158 -6.36 -4.94 16.21
N PRO A 159 -7.54 -4.34 16.07
CA PRO A 159 -8.70 -5.00 15.44
C PRO A 159 -8.65 -4.88 13.90
N ILE A 160 -7.55 -5.32 13.29
CA ILE A 160 -7.31 -5.22 11.85
C ILE A 160 -8.32 -6.07 11.06
N THR A 161 -8.84 -5.53 9.98
CA THR A 161 -9.76 -6.23 9.07
C THR A 161 -9.20 -6.39 7.66
N LYS A 162 -8.29 -5.49 7.26
CA LYS A 162 -7.65 -5.49 5.94
C LYS A 162 -6.17 -5.20 6.06
N VAL A 163 -5.37 -5.80 5.18
CA VAL A 163 -3.93 -5.55 5.09
C VAL A 163 -3.56 -5.21 3.65
N LEU A 164 -2.86 -4.10 3.46
CA LEU A 164 -2.31 -3.67 2.17
C LEU A 164 -0.82 -3.45 2.35
N MET A 165 0.03 -4.18 1.62
CA MET A 165 1.47 -4.10 1.82
C MET A 165 2.26 -4.29 0.53
N ASN A 166 3.37 -3.56 0.43
CA ASN A 166 4.45 -3.80 -0.50
C ASN A 166 5.77 -3.97 0.30
N PRO A 167 6.05 -5.16 0.86
CA PRO A 167 7.21 -5.37 1.71
C PRO A 167 8.52 -5.33 0.90
N PRO A 168 9.68 -5.04 1.55
CA PRO A 168 10.97 -4.94 0.87
C PRO A 168 11.37 -6.27 0.22
N TYR A 169 11.87 -6.21 -1.03
CA TYR A 169 12.16 -7.40 -1.85
C TYR A 169 13.52 -8.01 -1.59
N GLU A 170 14.48 -7.26 -1.07
CA GLU A 170 15.82 -7.75 -0.83
C GLU A 170 15.84 -8.88 0.21
N ARG A 171 16.68 -9.88 -0.04
CA ARG A 171 16.79 -11.07 0.82
C ARG A 171 17.15 -10.72 2.28
N LYS A 172 17.98 -9.70 2.47
CA LYS A 172 18.42 -9.24 3.81
C LYS A 172 17.27 -8.78 4.71
N TYR A 173 16.17 -8.29 4.12
CA TYR A 173 15.01 -7.81 4.86
C TYR A 173 13.99 -8.90 5.23
N GLY A 174 14.19 -10.13 4.77
CA GLY A 174 13.38 -11.26 5.23
C GLY A 174 11.90 -11.16 4.92
N CYS A 175 11.54 -10.73 3.71
CA CYS A 175 10.17 -10.54 3.23
C CYS A 175 9.20 -11.67 3.63
N LYS A 176 9.63 -12.94 3.52
CA LYS A 176 8.82 -14.10 3.92
C LYS A 176 8.44 -14.03 5.40
N LYS A 177 9.39 -13.71 6.29
CA LYS A 177 9.16 -13.63 7.74
C LYS A 177 8.19 -12.50 8.08
N ILE A 178 8.26 -11.38 7.36
CA ILE A 178 7.31 -10.27 7.49
C ILE A 178 5.89 -10.75 7.20
N ILE A 179 5.69 -11.43 6.06
CA ILE A 179 4.37 -11.94 5.65
C ILE A 179 3.84 -12.97 6.64
N GLU A 180 4.68 -13.93 7.06
CA GLU A 180 4.31 -14.93 8.07
C GLU A 180 3.85 -14.26 9.36
N ASN A 181 4.62 -13.29 9.87
CA ASN A 181 4.27 -12.58 11.10
C ASN A 181 2.96 -11.79 10.96
N VAL A 182 2.72 -11.14 9.83
CA VAL A 182 1.45 -10.42 9.60
C VAL A 182 0.28 -11.39 9.55
N LEU A 183 0.33 -12.42 8.70
CA LEU A 183 -0.76 -13.38 8.53
C LEU A 183 -1.10 -14.14 9.84
N GLU A 184 -0.10 -14.42 10.68
CA GLU A 184 -0.29 -15.14 11.94
C GLU A 184 -0.80 -14.26 13.09
N ASN A 185 -0.68 -12.92 12.99
CA ASN A 185 -1.00 -12.01 14.09
C ASN A 185 -2.18 -11.06 13.84
N VAL A 186 -2.68 -10.96 12.61
CA VAL A 186 -3.96 -10.29 12.35
C VAL A 186 -5.14 -11.20 12.70
N PRO A 187 -6.34 -10.66 12.97
CA PRO A 187 -7.53 -11.45 13.27
C PRO A 187 -7.87 -12.48 12.16
N ILE A 188 -8.56 -13.54 12.53
CA ILE A 188 -9.09 -14.53 11.58
C ILE A 188 -10.12 -13.88 10.67
N GLY A 189 -10.06 -14.19 9.37
CA GLY A 189 -10.93 -13.62 8.34
C GLY A 189 -10.43 -12.30 7.77
N THR A 190 -9.26 -11.80 8.21
CA THR A 190 -8.64 -10.61 7.63
C THR A 190 -8.22 -10.91 6.18
N LYS A 191 -8.64 -10.03 5.25
CA LYS A 191 -8.14 -10.07 3.87
C LYS A 191 -6.85 -9.28 3.75
N CYS A 192 -5.85 -9.91 3.14
CA CYS A 192 -4.50 -9.37 3.02
C CYS A 192 -4.06 -9.37 1.56
N ALA A 193 -3.65 -8.22 1.03
CA ALA A 193 -3.04 -8.10 -0.29
C ALA A 193 -1.57 -7.69 -0.18
N PHE A 194 -0.69 -8.48 -0.78
CA PHE A 194 0.76 -8.26 -0.79
C PHE A 194 1.30 -8.16 -2.20
N ILE A 195 2.12 -7.16 -2.49
CA ILE A 195 2.94 -7.14 -3.71
C ILE A 195 4.25 -7.85 -3.43
N LEU A 196 4.53 -8.91 -4.19
CA LEU A 196 5.74 -9.71 -4.01
C LEU A 196 6.39 -10.03 -5.35
N PRO A 197 7.72 -10.15 -5.40
CA PRO A 197 8.38 -10.71 -6.57
C PRO A 197 7.89 -12.13 -6.86
N ASP A 198 7.63 -12.46 -8.11
CA ASP A 198 7.06 -13.73 -8.55
C ASP A 198 7.76 -14.96 -7.96
N LYS A 199 9.10 -14.89 -7.84
CA LYS A 199 9.94 -15.99 -7.33
C LYS A 199 9.95 -16.12 -5.79
N LYS A 200 9.36 -15.19 -5.04
CA LYS A 200 9.46 -15.20 -3.56
C LYS A 200 8.62 -16.28 -2.90
N LEU A 201 7.51 -16.65 -3.50
CA LEU A 201 6.60 -17.66 -2.99
C LEU A 201 6.60 -18.96 -3.83
N GLU A 202 7.51 -19.08 -4.80
CA GLU A 202 7.72 -20.33 -5.53
C GLU A 202 8.32 -21.42 -4.62
N LYS A 203 7.89 -22.68 -4.82
CA LYS A 203 8.39 -23.94 -4.24
C LYS A 203 8.45 -23.99 -2.70
N ASP A 204 7.81 -24.98 -2.12
CA ASP A 204 7.85 -25.44 -0.70
C ASP A 204 7.73 -24.38 0.43
N ARG A 205 7.84 -23.12 0.08
CA ARG A 205 7.85 -21.99 1.02
C ARG A 205 6.44 -21.58 1.46
N MET A 206 5.42 -21.89 0.67
CA MET A 206 4.01 -21.58 0.97
C MET A 206 3.31 -22.69 1.78
N GLY A 207 3.83 -23.92 1.77
CA GLY A 207 3.13 -25.07 2.34
C GLY A 207 2.68 -24.90 3.80
N ASN A 208 3.46 -24.20 4.62
CA ASN A 208 3.07 -23.93 6.00
C ASN A 208 2.05 -22.78 6.13
N LEU A 209 2.13 -21.77 5.26
CA LEU A 209 1.14 -20.69 5.22
C LEU A 209 -0.22 -21.22 4.77
N LEU A 210 -0.25 -22.05 3.73
CA LEU A 210 -1.48 -22.63 3.19
C LEU A 210 -2.15 -23.66 4.12
N LYS A 211 -1.43 -24.20 5.10
CA LYS A 211 -2.04 -24.99 6.18
C LYS A 211 -2.88 -24.16 7.14
N LYS A 212 -2.65 -22.86 7.22
CA LYS A 212 -3.28 -21.95 8.18
C LYS A 212 -4.16 -20.88 7.51
N HIS A 213 -3.83 -20.50 6.29
CA HIS A 213 -4.46 -19.40 5.56
C HIS A 213 -4.84 -19.84 4.15
N THR A 214 -5.83 -19.16 3.55
CA THR A 214 -6.24 -19.39 2.17
C THR A 214 -5.59 -18.35 1.26
N LEU A 215 -4.89 -18.77 0.21
CA LEU A 215 -4.52 -17.95 -0.92
C LEU A 215 -5.71 -17.94 -1.91
N GLU A 216 -6.34 -16.80 -2.07
CA GLU A 216 -7.52 -16.64 -2.94
C GLU A 216 -7.11 -16.35 -4.39
N SER A 217 -6.17 -15.42 -4.57
CA SER A 217 -5.81 -14.93 -5.89
C SER A 217 -4.33 -14.59 -6.02
N ILE A 218 -3.83 -14.72 -7.25
CA ILE A 218 -2.51 -14.24 -7.70
C ILE A 218 -2.73 -13.44 -8.98
N ILE A 219 -2.35 -12.16 -8.96
CA ILE A 219 -2.46 -11.27 -10.11
C ILE A 219 -1.05 -10.81 -10.48
N LYS A 220 -0.52 -11.37 -11.58
CA LYS A 220 0.77 -10.92 -12.11
C LYS A 220 0.63 -9.50 -12.63
N LEU A 221 1.53 -8.61 -12.22
CA LEU A 221 1.56 -7.22 -12.64
C LEU A 221 2.41 -7.01 -13.88
N PRO A 222 2.23 -5.88 -14.61
CA PRO A 222 3.05 -5.56 -15.77
C PRO A 222 4.56 -5.57 -15.45
N GLU A 223 5.37 -6.08 -16.38
CA GLU A 223 6.81 -6.27 -16.17
C GLU A 223 7.57 -4.95 -15.94
N ASN A 224 7.04 -3.84 -16.46
CA ASN A 224 7.66 -2.51 -16.38
C ASN A 224 7.09 -1.65 -15.25
N LEU A 225 6.35 -2.24 -14.31
CA LEU A 225 5.70 -1.48 -13.24
C LEU A 225 6.71 -0.82 -12.31
N PHE A 226 7.76 -1.54 -11.95
CA PHE A 226 8.84 -1.04 -11.08
C PHE A 226 10.13 -0.87 -11.87
N ASP A 227 10.81 0.25 -11.70
CA ASP A 227 12.06 0.58 -12.40
C ASP A 227 13.22 -0.41 -12.13
N ALA A 228 13.07 -1.32 -11.18
CA ALA A 228 14.09 -2.27 -10.77
C ALA A 228 14.20 -3.52 -11.67
N GLY A 229 13.37 -3.65 -12.72
CA GLY A 229 13.34 -4.85 -13.57
C GLY A 229 12.92 -6.13 -12.84
N ILE A 230 12.17 -5.99 -11.75
CA ILE A 230 11.66 -7.11 -10.96
C ILE A 230 10.21 -7.34 -11.34
N THR A 231 9.89 -8.56 -11.78
CA THR A 231 8.50 -8.97 -12.00
C THR A 231 7.82 -9.26 -10.68
N THR A 232 6.62 -8.74 -10.52
CA THR A 232 5.85 -8.82 -9.27
C THR A 232 4.43 -9.26 -9.50
N SER A 233 3.84 -9.83 -8.46
CA SER A 233 2.42 -10.20 -8.43
C SER A 233 1.77 -9.71 -7.13
N ILE A 234 0.47 -9.47 -7.19
CA ILE A 234 -0.37 -9.27 -6.01
C ILE A 234 -0.85 -10.65 -5.55
N PHE A 235 -0.63 -10.95 -4.28
CA PHE A 235 -1.10 -12.16 -3.62
C PHE A 235 -2.18 -11.80 -2.62
N ILE A 236 -3.37 -12.38 -2.74
CA ILE A 236 -4.50 -12.14 -1.84
C ILE A 236 -4.72 -13.35 -0.96
N PHE A 237 -4.66 -13.12 0.35
CA PHE A 237 -4.89 -14.14 1.38
C PHE A 237 -6.11 -13.81 2.25
N GLU A 238 -6.81 -14.84 2.70
CA GLU A 238 -7.74 -14.79 3.83
C GLU A 238 -7.12 -15.56 5.01
N THR A 239 -7.05 -14.93 6.18
CA THR A 239 -6.40 -15.52 7.36
C THR A 239 -7.29 -16.52 8.11
N GLY A 240 -6.65 -17.49 8.79
CA GLY A 240 -7.31 -18.41 9.70
C GLY A 240 -8.14 -19.54 9.05
N LYS A 241 -8.05 -19.69 7.73
CA LYS A 241 -8.70 -20.80 7.00
C LYS A 241 -7.65 -21.53 6.16
N PRO A 242 -7.44 -22.83 6.34
CA PRO A 242 -6.49 -23.59 5.51
C PRO A 242 -6.95 -23.63 4.04
N GLN A 243 -6.00 -23.72 3.12
CA GLN A 243 -6.26 -23.80 1.68
C GLN A 243 -7.14 -24.99 1.30
N ASN A 244 -6.83 -26.16 1.86
CA ASN A 244 -7.45 -27.43 1.48
C ASN A 244 -7.46 -27.60 -0.06
N GLU A 245 -8.61 -27.98 -0.62
CA GLU A 245 -8.80 -28.18 -2.07
C GLU A 245 -9.24 -26.92 -2.81
N ARG A 246 -9.22 -25.75 -2.16
CA ARG A 246 -9.64 -24.48 -2.80
C ARG A 246 -8.67 -24.10 -3.91
N LYS A 247 -9.24 -23.81 -5.07
CA LYS A 247 -8.47 -23.34 -6.23
C LYS A 247 -8.06 -21.89 -6.02
N VAL A 248 -6.89 -21.53 -6.53
CA VAL A 248 -6.40 -20.16 -6.58
C VAL A 248 -6.78 -19.56 -7.93
N PHE A 249 -7.40 -18.39 -7.91
CA PHE A 249 -7.56 -17.62 -9.15
C PHE A 249 -6.20 -17.03 -9.54
N ALA A 250 -5.78 -17.21 -10.78
CA ALA A 250 -4.52 -16.64 -11.26
C ALA A 250 -4.73 -15.94 -12.60
N CYS A 251 -4.22 -14.72 -12.74
CA CYS A 251 -4.29 -13.95 -13.97
C CYS A 251 -3.02 -13.11 -14.18
N TYR A 252 -2.88 -12.58 -15.41
CA TYR A 252 -1.79 -11.70 -15.79
C TYR A 252 -2.34 -10.39 -16.36
N MET A 253 -2.06 -9.29 -15.68
CA MET A 253 -2.29 -7.94 -16.16
C MET A 253 -1.07 -7.53 -17.00
N GLU A 254 -1.17 -7.68 -18.32
CA GLU A 254 -0.05 -7.41 -19.24
C GLU A 254 0.28 -5.93 -19.35
N ASP A 255 -0.74 -5.07 -19.28
CA ASP A 255 -0.63 -3.62 -19.48
C ASP A 255 -1.48 -2.88 -18.43
N ASP A 256 -0.94 -1.82 -17.88
CA ASP A 256 -1.65 -0.89 -16.98
C ASP A 256 -2.05 0.42 -17.69
N GLY A 257 -1.81 0.52 -18.99
CA GLY A 257 -2.17 1.69 -19.79
C GLY A 257 -1.25 2.91 -19.62
N LEU A 258 -0.29 2.87 -18.69
CA LEU A 258 0.59 3.99 -18.41
C LEU A 258 1.80 4.00 -19.35
N GLU A 259 2.10 5.17 -19.90
CA GLU A 259 3.23 5.40 -20.80
C GLU A 259 4.37 6.15 -20.11
N ARG A 260 5.62 5.83 -20.50
CA ARG A 260 6.79 6.52 -19.96
C ARG A 260 6.95 7.91 -20.57
N VAL A 261 6.90 8.95 -19.76
CA VAL A 261 7.18 10.33 -20.12
C VAL A 261 8.62 10.68 -19.76
N LYS A 262 9.33 11.34 -20.69
CA LYS A 262 10.74 11.71 -20.47
C LYS A 262 10.88 12.56 -19.22
N ASN A 263 11.74 12.11 -18.31
CA ASN A 263 12.05 12.76 -17.01
C ASN A 263 10.87 12.89 -16.01
N GLN A 264 9.73 12.27 -16.26
CA GLN A 264 8.55 12.39 -15.39
C GLN A 264 8.04 11.05 -14.86
N GLY A 265 8.58 9.91 -15.35
CA GLY A 265 8.12 8.58 -14.95
C GLY A 265 7.00 8.07 -15.86
N ARG A 266 6.10 7.25 -15.29
CA ARG A 266 4.97 6.66 -16.04
C ARG A 266 3.68 7.41 -15.70
N HIS A 267 2.91 7.78 -16.72
CA HIS A 267 1.66 8.51 -16.59
C HIS A 267 0.58 7.93 -17.50
N ASP A 268 -0.68 8.00 -17.05
CA ASP A 268 -1.85 7.62 -17.85
C ASP A 268 -2.26 8.73 -18.83
N ILE A 269 -1.41 8.96 -19.84
CA ILE A 269 -1.61 10.04 -20.84
C ILE A 269 -2.88 9.84 -21.66
N LYS A 270 -3.30 8.59 -21.84
CA LYS A 270 -4.44 8.22 -22.68
C LYS A 270 -5.71 7.93 -21.87
N ASN A 271 -5.69 8.17 -20.57
CA ASN A 271 -6.81 7.90 -19.65
C ASN A 271 -7.35 6.45 -19.76
N ARG A 272 -6.44 5.47 -19.90
CA ARG A 272 -6.79 4.05 -20.07
C ARG A 272 -6.94 3.29 -18.76
N TRP A 273 -6.28 3.76 -17.70
CA TRP A 273 -6.23 3.02 -16.44
C TRP A 273 -7.62 2.73 -15.87
N ALA A 274 -8.50 3.71 -15.82
CA ALA A 274 -9.84 3.53 -15.26
C ALA A 274 -10.66 2.42 -15.96
N GLU A 275 -10.47 2.20 -17.25
CA GLU A 275 -11.10 1.11 -17.99
C GLU A 275 -10.46 -0.24 -17.67
N ILE A 276 -9.11 -0.28 -17.61
CA ILE A 276 -8.32 -1.47 -17.28
C ILE A 276 -8.64 -1.93 -15.86
N GLU A 277 -8.62 -1.01 -14.90
CA GLU A 277 -8.95 -1.28 -13.50
C GLU A 277 -10.35 -1.89 -13.36
N ARG A 278 -11.35 -1.24 -13.95
CA ARG A 278 -12.74 -1.73 -13.94
C ARG A 278 -12.86 -3.11 -14.56
N TYR A 279 -12.17 -3.39 -15.67
CA TYR A 279 -12.17 -4.70 -16.30
C TYR A 279 -11.63 -5.79 -15.35
N TRP A 280 -10.49 -5.55 -14.70
CA TRP A 280 -9.88 -6.50 -13.79
C TRP A 280 -10.69 -6.70 -12.51
N LEU A 281 -11.24 -5.62 -11.92
CA LEU A 281 -12.14 -5.73 -10.77
C LEU A 281 -13.40 -6.52 -11.14
N CYS A 282 -14.02 -6.22 -12.28
CA CYS A 282 -15.18 -6.97 -12.75
C CYS A 282 -14.85 -8.46 -12.90
N LEU A 283 -13.76 -8.80 -13.57
CA LEU A 283 -13.33 -10.18 -13.78
C LEU A 283 -13.11 -10.93 -12.45
N LEU A 284 -12.49 -10.28 -11.46
CA LEU A 284 -12.18 -10.88 -10.18
C LEU A 284 -13.42 -11.09 -9.31
N PHE A 285 -14.36 -10.14 -9.32
CA PHE A 285 -15.60 -10.25 -8.54
C PHE A 285 -16.67 -11.12 -9.21
N THR A 286 -16.65 -11.26 -10.54
CA THR A 286 -17.62 -12.08 -11.30
C THR A 286 -17.11 -13.46 -11.64
N SER A 287 -15.81 -13.72 -11.52
CA SER A 287 -15.28 -15.07 -11.68
C SER A 287 -15.97 -15.99 -10.68
N PRO A 288 -16.52 -17.13 -11.12
CA PRO A 288 -17.19 -18.03 -10.21
C PRO A 288 -16.23 -18.37 -9.08
N SER A 289 -16.67 -18.08 -7.87
CA SER A 289 -15.96 -18.50 -6.67
C SER A 289 -15.65 -19.99 -6.84
N PRO A 290 -14.47 -20.48 -6.38
CA PRO A 290 -14.22 -21.92 -6.38
C PRO A 290 -15.28 -22.74 -5.63
N ARG A 291 -16.26 -22.08 -5.02
CA ARG A 291 -17.43 -22.67 -4.35
C ARG A 291 -18.57 -23.03 -5.31
N ASP A 292 -18.66 -22.35 -6.46
CA ASP A 292 -19.73 -22.58 -7.42
C ASP A 292 -19.25 -23.58 -8.46
N GLY A 293 -19.21 -24.85 -8.06
CA GLY A 293 -18.77 -25.96 -8.88
C GLY A 293 -19.46 -25.99 -10.26
N LEU A 294 -18.82 -25.42 -11.26
CA LEU A 294 -19.09 -25.66 -12.66
C LEU A 294 -17.77 -26.00 -13.37
N LEU A 295 -17.66 -27.31 -13.61
CA LEU A 295 -16.78 -28.13 -14.40
C LEU A 295 -15.60 -28.75 -13.68
#